data_d7a3cb99a9a32b9b6d617e1d350c5329
#
_entry.id   d7a3cb99a9a32b9b6d617e1d350c5329
#
_cell.length_a   1.000
_cell.length_b   1.000
_cell.length_c   1.000
_cell.angle_alpha   90.00
_cell.angle_beta   90.00
_cell.angle_gamma   90.00
#
_symmetry.space_group_name_H-M   'P 1'
#
loop_
_entity.id
_entity.type
_entity.pdbx_description
1 polymer ?
#
loop_
_entity_poly.entity_id
_entity_poly.type
_entity_poly.pdbx_seq_one_letter_code
_entity_poly.pdbx_strand_id
1 'polypeptide(L)'
;DAHVMELDVTDRHSIKAAVAHAETEVGSIDILVNNSGVSTTQRIQDVTEGDFDYIFDTNVRGAFFMAQEVGKRMLARAQGTAPGSFTGGRIINIASMAGLKVLPQIGVYCMSKAAVVQMTKAMALEWGRFGINVNAICPGYIDTEINHHHWQTEQGQKLISMLPRKRVGEPKDLDAVLMMLA
;
A
#
# COMPACT_ATOMS: atom_id res chain seq x y z
N ASP A 1 -21.80 7.60 2.52
CA ASP A 1 -21.26 8.89 2.04
C ASP A 1 -19.73 8.80 2.00
N ALA A 2 -19.10 9.50 1.07
CA ALA A 2 -17.63 9.56 0.97
C ALA A 2 -17.16 10.94 1.47
N HIS A 3 -16.10 10.95 2.29
CA HIS A 3 -15.43 12.16 2.76
C HIS A 3 -14.06 12.26 2.09
N VAL A 4 -13.76 13.39 1.50
CA VAL A 4 -12.47 13.65 0.85
C VAL A 4 -11.67 14.61 1.71
N MET A 5 -10.39 14.29 1.92
CA MET A 5 -9.47 15.12 2.68
C MET A 5 -8.10 15.14 2.01
N GLU A 6 -7.37 16.23 2.23
CA GLU A 6 -5.99 16.34 1.77
C GLU A 6 -5.07 15.48 2.64
N LEU A 7 -4.19 14.72 1.99
CA LEU A 7 -3.21 13.87 2.66
C LEU A 7 -1.93 13.78 1.83
N ASP A 8 -0.83 14.25 2.38
CA ASP A 8 0.52 13.94 1.91
C ASP A 8 1.14 12.88 2.81
N VAL A 9 1.30 11.66 2.27
CA VAL A 9 1.88 10.54 3.03
C VAL A 9 3.38 10.70 3.31
N THR A 10 4.06 11.63 2.64
CA THR A 10 5.48 11.92 2.90
C THR A 10 5.67 12.88 4.10
N ASP A 11 4.61 13.61 4.49
CA ASP A 11 4.61 14.50 5.64
C ASP A 11 3.90 13.88 6.86
N ARG A 12 4.64 13.71 7.95
CA ARG A 12 4.09 13.17 9.20
C ARG A 12 3.04 14.07 9.87
N HIS A 13 3.11 15.39 9.66
CA HIS A 13 2.08 16.30 10.18
C HIS A 13 0.78 16.12 9.42
N SER A 14 0.86 16.02 8.08
CA SER A 14 -0.28 15.71 7.21
C SER A 14 -0.95 14.39 7.60
N ILE A 15 -0.16 13.30 7.79
CA ILE A 15 -0.67 12.01 8.25
C ILE A 15 -1.46 12.13 9.55
N LYS A 16 -0.88 12.78 10.58
CA LYS A 16 -1.53 12.92 11.88
C LYS A 16 -2.80 13.76 11.81
N ALA A 17 -2.75 14.85 11.05
CA ALA A 17 -3.90 15.73 10.86
C ALA A 17 -5.04 15.01 10.15
N ALA A 18 -4.75 14.29 9.06
CA ALA A 18 -5.75 13.54 8.32
C ALA A 18 -6.40 12.43 9.15
N VAL A 19 -5.62 11.66 9.92
CA VAL A 19 -6.16 10.60 10.78
C VAL A 19 -7.01 11.20 11.91
N ALA A 20 -6.58 12.31 12.54
CA ALA A 20 -7.36 12.97 13.57
C ALA A 20 -8.66 13.56 13.00
N HIS A 21 -8.60 14.18 11.83
CA HIS A 21 -9.76 14.74 11.14
C HIS A 21 -10.78 13.65 10.79
N ALA A 22 -10.32 12.52 10.22
CA ALA A 22 -11.20 11.40 9.90
C ALA A 22 -11.95 10.89 11.13
N GLU A 23 -11.27 10.75 12.28
CA GLU A 23 -11.93 10.28 13.52
C GLU A 23 -12.89 11.30 14.11
N THR A 24 -12.65 12.60 13.90
CA THR A 24 -13.54 13.66 14.40
C THR A 24 -14.80 13.77 13.55
N GLU A 25 -14.66 13.71 12.23
CA GLU A 25 -15.77 13.96 11.31
C GLU A 25 -16.58 12.71 10.95
N VAL A 26 -15.94 11.54 10.95
CA VAL A 26 -16.57 10.29 10.48
C VAL A 26 -16.70 9.28 11.62
N GLY A 27 -15.67 9.15 12.43
CA GLY A 27 -15.61 8.17 13.51
C GLY A 27 -14.35 7.30 13.44
N SER A 28 -14.33 6.26 14.26
CA SER A 28 -13.14 5.41 14.36
C SER A 28 -12.80 4.72 13.02
N ILE A 29 -11.50 4.67 12.73
CA ILE A 29 -11.00 3.99 11.53
C ILE A 29 -10.88 2.50 11.84
N ASP A 30 -11.67 1.69 11.18
CA ASP A 30 -11.66 0.22 11.33
C ASP A 30 -10.86 -0.46 10.21
N ILE A 31 -10.78 0.17 9.04
CA ILE A 31 -10.05 -0.34 7.88
C ILE A 31 -9.15 0.75 7.33
N LEU A 32 -7.85 0.44 7.17
CA LEU A 32 -6.88 1.27 6.45
C LEU A 32 -6.42 0.56 5.19
N VAL A 33 -6.51 1.23 4.06
CA VAL A 33 -5.90 0.80 2.80
C VAL A 33 -4.76 1.74 2.44
N ASN A 34 -3.52 1.29 2.59
CA ASN A 34 -2.33 2.00 2.13
C ASN A 34 -2.13 1.75 0.64
N ASN A 35 -2.65 2.65 -0.19
CA ASN A 35 -2.61 2.53 -1.64
C ASN A 35 -1.62 3.50 -2.32
N SER A 36 -1.17 4.56 -1.64
CA SER A 36 -0.21 5.52 -2.20
C SER A 36 1.06 4.83 -2.67
N GLY A 37 1.51 5.17 -3.87
CA GLY A 37 2.73 4.60 -4.42
C GLY A 37 3.17 5.27 -5.70
N VAL A 38 4.48 5.33 -5.87
CA VAL A 38 5.14 5.94 -7.03
C VAL A 38 6.25 5.02 -7.55
N SER A 39 6.66 5.24 -8.79
CA SER A 39 7.75 4.50 -9.43
C SER A 39 8.49 5.40 -10.41
N THR A 40 9.79 5.13 -10.59
CA THR A 40 10.59 5.66 -11.70
C THR A 40 11.16 4.50 -12.50
N THR A 41 11.46 4.72 -13.77
CA THR A 41 12.03 3.70 -14.67
C THR A 41 13.44 4.11 -15.05
N GLN A 42 14.44 3.43 -14.44
CA GLN A 42 15.86 3.75 -14.61
C GLN A 42 16.70 2.49 -14.42
N ARG A 43 17.90 2.46 -15.04
CA ARG A 43 18.91 1.45 -14.71
C ARG A 43 19.47 1.73 -13.32
N ILE A 44 19.89 0.70 -12.60
CA ILE A 44 20.41 0.84 -11.23
C ILE A 44 21.53 1.87 -11.12
N GLN A 45 22.45 1.91 -12.08
CA GLN A 45 23.57 2.84 -12.08
C GLN A 45 23.18 4.30 -12.35
N ASP A 46 21.98 4.56 -12.86
CA ASP A 46 21.49 5.88 -13.25
C ASP A 46 20.51 6.45 -12.19
N VAL A 47 20.22 5.69 -11.14
CA VAL A 47 19.32 6.13 -10.06
C VAL A 47 19.98 7.27 -9.28
N THR A 48 19.30 8.40 -9.17
CA THR A 48 19.73 9.51 -8.31
C THR A 48 19.24 9.33 -6.87
N GLU A 49 19.87 10.03 -5.92
CA GLU A 49 19.41 10.08 -4.53
C GLU A 49 17.96 10.58 -4.44
N GLY A 50 17.63 11.63 -5.21
CA GLY A 50 16.26 12.16 -5.26
C GLY A 50 15.22 11.15 -5.77
N ASP A 51 15.55 10.33 -6.77
CA ASP A 51 14.65 9.27 -7.25
C ASP A 51 14.47 8.17 -6.21
N PHE A 52 15.55 7.82 -5.50
CA PHE A 52 15.51 6.86 -4.42
C PHE A 52 14.61 7.35 -3.29
N ASP A 53 14.84 8.59 -2.82
CA ASP A 53 14.08 9.20 -1.73
C ASP A 53 12.60 9.36 -2.12
N TYR A 54 12.30 9.83 -3.33
CA TYR A 54 10.93 9.96 -3.83
C TYR A 54 10.14 8.64 -3.73
N ILE A 55 10.77 7.53 -4.13
CA ILE A 55 10.14 6.20 -4.06
C ILE A 55 10.03 5.72 -2.61
N PHE A 56 11.10 5.82 -1.83
CA PHE A 56 11.10 5.30 -0.46
C PHE A 56 10.27 6.13 0.50
N ASP A 57 10.27 7.45 0.37
CA ASP A 57 9.45 8.33 1.21
C ASP A 57 7.97 8.07 1.00
N THR A 58 7.54 7.89 -0.25
CA THR A 58 6.13 7.60 -0.53
C THR A 58 5.77 6.14 -0.20
N ASN A 59 6.49 5.17 -0.81
CA ASN A 59 6.06 3.78 -0.80
C ASN A 59 6.32 3.07 0.54
N VAL A 60 7.37 3.46 1.26
CA VAL A 60 7.81 2.78 2.48
C VAL A 60 7.54 3.64 3.72
N ARG A 61 8.15 4.81 3.78
CA ARG A 61 8.06 5.70 4.94
C ARG A 61 6.63 6.17 5.17
N GLY A 62 5.96 6.62 4.11
CA GLY A 62 4.56 7.06 4.16
C GLY A 62 3.63 5.93 4.60
N ALA A 63 3.71 4.78 3.94
CA ALA A 63 2.88 3.61 4.30
C ALA A 63 3.13 3.14 5.74
N PHE A 64 4.39 3.14 6.21
CA PHE A 64 4.73 2.77 7.58
C PHE A 64 4.10 3.71 8.60
N PHE A 65 4.27 5.03 8.41
CA PHE A 65 3.77 5.99 9.38
C PHE A 65 2.26 6.14 9.36
N MET A 66 1.63 5.95 8.21
CA MET A 66 0.18 5.88 8.12
C MET A 66 -0.36 4.66 8.87
N ALA A 67 0.20 3.47 8.63
CA ALA A 67 -0.15 2.26 9.37
C ALA A 67 0.13 2.40 10.88
N GLN A 68 1.24 3.04 11.26
CA GLN A 68 1.57 3.28 12.66
C GLN A 68 0.56 4.20 13.35
N GLU A 69 0.18 5.30 12.69
CA GLU A 69 -0.75 6.27 13.30
C GLU A 69 -2.15 5.68 13.49
N VAL A 70 -2.67 4.99 12.47
CA VAL A 70 -3.97 4.30 12.56
C VAL A 70 -3.87 3.11 13.52
N GLY A 71 -2.79 2.33 13.45
CA GLY A 71 -2.56 1.17 14.32
C GLY A 71 -2.52 1.53 15.81
N LYS A 72 -1.93 2.68 16.19
CA LYS A 72 -1.96 3.17 17.57
C LYS A 72 -3.38 3.38 18.08
N ARG A 73 -4.26 3.91 17.24
CA ARG A 73 -5.67 4.14 17.62
C ARG A 73 -6.45 2.84 17.72
N MET A 74 -6.22 1.91 16.80
CA MET A 74 -6.78 0.55 16.88
C MET A 74 -6.30 -0.16 18.17
N LEU A 75 -5.01 -0.08 18.49
CA LEU A 75 -4.45 -0.67 19.73
C LEU A 75 -5.05 -0.06 20.99
N ALA A 76 -5.24 1.26 21.04
CA ALA A 76 -5.87 1.93 22.17
C ALA A 76 -7.31 1.44 22.37
N ARG A 77 -8.08 1.26 21.30
CA ARG A 77 -9.44 0.69 21.37
C ARG A 77 -9.41 -0.77 21.84
N ALA A 78 -8.49 -1.57 21.32
CA ALA A 78 -8.35 -2.97 21.71
C ALA A 78 -8.03 -3.13 23.22
N GLN A 79 -7.18 -2.27 23.76
CA GLN A 79 -6.84 -2.26 25.19
C GLN A 79 -7.98 -1.79 26.08
N GLY A 80 -8.90 -0.97 25.58
CA GLY A 80 -10.08 -0.46 26.28
C GLY A 80 -11.27 -1.43 26.29
N THR A 81 -11.17 -2.58 25.60
CA THR A 81 -12.23 -3.59 25.52
C THR A 81 -11.90 -4.84 26.32
N ALA A 82 -12.91 -5.60 26.72
CA ALA A 82 -12.69 -6.91 27.32
C ALA A 82 -11.91 -7.84 26.38
N PRO A 83 -11.05 -8.74 26.89
CA PRO A 83 -10.32 -9.69 26.07
C PRO A 83 -11.25 -10.43 25.10
N GLY A 84 -10.94 -10.39 23.80
CA GLY A 84 -11.73 -11.04 22.74
C GLY A 84 -12.97 -10.27 22.27
N SER A 85 -13.27 -9.10 22.86
CA SER A 85 -14.44 -8.29 22.46
C SER A 85 -14.12 -7.28 21.35
N PHE A 86 -12.85 -6.96 21.12
CA PHE A 86 -12.45 -6.10 20.01
C PHE A 86 -12.55 -6.90 18.71
N THR A 87 -13.48 -6.52 17.85
CA THR A 87 -13.75 -7.21 16.59
C THR A 87 -12.72 -6.92 15.50
N GLY A 88 -11.70 -6.16 15.85
CA GLY A 88 -10.49 -6.02 15.05
C GLY A 88 -10.40 -4.76 14.22
N GLY A 89 -9.16 -4.41 13.92
CA GLY A 89 -8.81 -3.47 12.86
C GLY A 89 -8.29 -4.23 11.64
N ARG A 90 -8.34 -3.60 10.50
CA ARG A 90 -7.82 -4.14 9.24
C ARG A 90 -6.85 -3.13 8.62
N ILE A 91 -5.66 -3.57 8.31
CA ILE A 91 -4.69 -2.78 7.55
C ILE A 91 -4.31 -3.56 6.30
N ILE A 92 -4.53 -2.98 5.15
CA ILE A 92 -4.29 -3.59 3.85
C ILE A 92 -3.27 -2.72 3.12
N ASN A 93 -2.08 -3.26 2.90
CA ASN A 93 -1.01 -2.58 2.19
C ASN A 93 -1.00 -3.03 0.72
N ILE A 94 -1.05 -2.08 -0.21
CA ILE A 94 -0.90 -2.39 -1.63
C ILE A 94 0.59 -2.46 -1.97
N ALA A 95 1.11 -3.68 -1.95
CA ALA A 95 2.47 -4.00 -2.36
C ALA A 95 2.57 -4.14 -3.90
N SER A 96 3.23 -5.17 -4.38
CA SER A 96 3.33 -5.51 -5.81
C SER A 96 3.94 -6.91 -5.97
N MET A 97 3.67 -7.58 -7.07
CA MET A 97 4.46 -8.75 -7.47
C MET A 97 5.95 -8.41 -7.61
N ALA A 98 6.26 -7.14 -7.91
CA ALA A 98 7.63 -6.64 -7.98
C ALA A 98 8.36 -6.64 -6.61
N GLY A 99 7.63 -6.71 -5.50
CA GLY A 99 8.19 -6.95 -4.16
C GLY A 99 8.54 -8.42 -3.89
N LEU A 100 8.09 -9.34 -4.74
CA LEU A 100 8.35 -10.79 -4.66
C LEU A 100 9.30 -11.27 -5.77
N LYS A 101 9.34 -10.54 -6.90
CA LYS A 101 10.21 -10.82 -8.06
C LYS A 101 10.79 -9.51 -8.57
N VAL A 102 12.03 -9.55 -9.02
CA VAL A 102 12.69 -8.37 -9.58
C VAL A 102 12.30 -8.17 -11.03
N LEU A 103 12.02 -6.92 -11.41
CA LEU A 103 11.80 -6.50 -12.78
C LEU A 103 12.90 -5.51 -13.19
N PRO A 104 13.38 -5.56 -14.44
CA PRO A 104 14.45 -4.67 -14.90
C PRO A 104 13.99 -3.21 -14.91
N GLN A 105 14.92 -2.30 -14.68
CA GLN A 105 14.75 -0.84 -14.73
C GLN A 105 13.81 -0.22 -13.68
N ILE A 106 13.26 -1.01 -12.76
CA ILE A 106 12.47 -0.53 -11.62
C ILE A 106 13.00 -1.10 -10.30
N GLY A 107 14.33 -1.20 -10.17
CA GLY A 107 14.97 -1.84 -9.02
C GLY A 107 14.61 -1.22 -7.68
N VAL A 108 14.60 0.11 -7.57
CA VAL A 108 14.25 0.83 -6.35
C VAL A 108 12.77 0.60 -5.98
N TYR A 109 11.88 0.61 -6.98
CA TYR A 109 10.48 0.24 -6.76
C TYR A 109 10.33 -1.19 -6.25
N CYS A 110 11.04 -2.16 -6.84
CA CYS A 110 11.04 -3.55 -6.34
C CYS A 110 11.48 -3.62 -4.88
N MET A 111 12.56 -2.93 -4.51
CA MET A 111 13.05 -2.84 -3.14
C MET A 111 11.99 -2.23 -2.20
N SER A 112 11.36 -1.14 -2.61
CA SER A 112 10.31 -0.48 -1.82
C SER A 112 9.11 -1.40 -1.56
N LYS A 113 8.66 -2.12 -2.58
CA LYS A 113 7.52 -3.05 -2.46
C LYS A 113 7.88 -4.32 -1.68
N ALA A 114 9.14 -4.77 -1.73
CA ALA A 114 9.64 -5.83 -0.84
C ALA A 114 9.66 -5.37 0.62
N ALA A 115 10.07 -4.12 0.89
CA ALA A 115 10.01 -3.51 2.21
C ALA A 115 8.56 -3.47 2.75
N VAL A 116 7.58 -3.10 1.92
CA VAL A 116 6.15 -3.12 2.28
C VAL A 116 5.67 -4.53 2.64
N VAL A 117 6.07 -5.55 1.88
CA VAL A 117 5.73 -6.95 2.21
C VAL A 117 6.30 -7.34 3.58
N GLN A 118 7.56 -7.01 3.85
CA GLN A 118 8.18 -7.35 5.13
C GLN A 118 7.62 -6.54 6.30
N MET A 119 7.35 -5.25 6.10
CA MET A 119 6.67 -4.39 7.05
C MET A 119 5.30 -4.97 7.44
N THR A 120 4.53 -5.43 6.46
CA THR A 120 3.23 -6.07 6.69
C THR A 120 3.33 -7.26 7.63
N LYS A 121 4.32 -8.14 7.40
CA LYS A 121 4.56 -9.31 8.25
C LYS A 121 4.94 -8.92 9.68
N ALA A 122 5.80 -7.91 9.84
CA ALA A 122 6.20 -7.41 11.15
C ALA A 122 5.00 -6.86 11.94
N MET A 123 4.18 -6.01 11.31
CA MET A 123 2.99 -5.46 11.93
C MET A 123 1.95 -6.54 12.26
N ALA A 124 1.74 -7.52 11.36
CA ALA A 124 0.84 -8.64 11.60
C ALA A 124 1.27 -9.47 12.83
N LEU A 125 2.58 -9.73 12.95
CA LEU A 125 3.14 -10.47 14.08
C LEU A 125 2.93 -9.72 15.41
N GLU A 126 3.20 -8.41 15.43
CA GLU A 126 3.13 -7.61 16.65
C GLU A 126 1.69 -7.31 17.08
N TRP A 127 0.78 -7.06 16.13
CA TRP A 127 -0.57 -6.56 16.41
C TRP A 127 -1.66 -7.64 16.33
N GLY A 128 -1.36 -8.82 15.79
CA GLY A 128 -2.33 -9.90 15.64
C GLY A 128 -2.98 -10.33 16.97
N ARG A 129 -2.20 -10.37 18.06
CA ARG A 129 -2.71 -10.68 19.40
C ARG A 129 -3.75 -9.69 19.94
N PHE A 130 -3.84 -8.51 19.35
CA PHE A 130 -4.83 -7.48 19.69
C PHE A 130 -6.02 -7.48 18.74
N GLY A 131 -6.15 -8.48 17.86
CA GLY A 131 -7.23 -8.57 16.89
C GLY A 131 -7.07 -7.66 15.68
N ILE A 132 -5.86 -7.10 15.43
CA ILE A 132 -5.58 -6.28 14.26
C ILE A 132 -4.94 -7.16 13.18
N ASN A 133 -5.63 -7.30 12.06
CA ASN A 133 -5.12 -8.04 10.91
C ASN A 133 -4.38 -7.10 9.94
N VAL A 134 -3.16 -7.44 9.59
CA VAL A 134 -2.37 -6.67 8.64
C VAL A 134 -2.00 -7.56 7.46
N ASN A 135 -2.47 -7.20 6.28
CA ASN A 135 -2.30 -7.97 5.06
C ASN A 135 -1.68 -7.12 3.94
N ALA A 136 -1.07 -7.77 2.96
CA ALA A 136 -0.61 -7.13 1.74
C ALA A 136 -1.24 -7.80 0.52
N ILE A 137 -1.74 -6.97 -0.40
CA ILE A 137 -2.07 -7.42 -1.75
C ILE A 137 -0.85 -7.15 -2.62
N CYS A 138 -0.43 -8.14 -3.40
CA CYS A 138 0.70 -8.05 -4.32
C CYS A 138 0.20 -8.16 -5.77
N PRO A 139 -0.40 -7.11 -6.35
CA PRO A 139 -0.94 -7.17 -7.68
C PRO A 139 0.13 -7.48 -8.72
N GLY A 140 -0.27 -8.15 -9.79
CA GLY A 140 0.52 -8.27 -11.00
C GLY A 140 0.42 -7.00 -11.86
N TYR A 141 0.29 -7.21 -13.16
CA TYR A 141 0.09 -6.09 -14.10
C TYR A 141 -1.37 -5.66 -14.09
N ILE A 142 -1.64 -4.50 -13.52
CA ILE A 142 -2.95 -3.84 -13.48
C ILE A 142 -2.83 -2.52 -14.23
N ASP A 143 -3.76 -2.23 -15.11
CA ASP A 143 -3.83 -0.96 -15.82
C ASP A 143 -4.29 0.15 -14.86
N THR A 144 -3.41 1.10 -14.59
CA THR A 144 -3.63 2.22 -13.67
C THR A 144 -3.03 3.49 -14.28
N GLU A 145 -3.34 4.65 -13.72
CA GLU A 145 -2.79 5.93 -14.15
C GLU A 145 -1.25 5.94 -14.20
N ILE A 146 -0.59 5.20 -13.31
CA ILE A 146 0.89 5.13 -13.23
C ILE A 146 1.49 4.49 -14.50
N ASN A 147 0.79 3.53 -15.11
CA ASN A 147 1.35 2.68 -16.17
C ASN A 147 0.48 2.60 -17.44
N HIS A 148 -0.66 3.26 -17.48
CA HIS A 148 -1.57 3.23 -18.64
C HIS A 148 -0.85 3.52 -19.96
N HIS A 149 -0.02 4.56 -19.97
CA HIS A 149 0.74 4.94 -21.18
C HIS A 149 1.70 3.83 -21.64
N HIS A 150 2.30 3.09 -20.70
CA HIS A 150 3.20 1.97 -21.05
C HIS A 150 2.48 0.90 -21.86
N TRP A 151 1.25 0.58 -21.54
CA TRP A 151 0.48 -0.46 -22.25
C TRP A 151 0.15 -0.10 -23.69
N GLN A 152 0.23 1.17 -24.07
CA GLN A 152 0.03 1.65 -25.44
C GLN A 152 1.31 1.55 -26.28
N THR A 153 2.47 1.31 -25.67
CA THR A 153 3.75 1.18 -26.38
C THR A 153 3.92 -0.20 -27.00
N GLU A 154 4.79 -0.31 -28.03
CA GLU A 154 5.15 -1.60 -28.63
C GLU A 154 5.71 -2.58 -27.59
N GLN A 155 6.55 -2.10 -26.65
CA GLN A 155 7.09 -2.92 -25.56
C GLN A 155 6.00 -3.41 -24.63
N GLY A 156 5.04 -2.55 -24.27
CA GLY A 156 3.88 -2.92 -23.46
C GLY A 156 3.02 -3.98 -24.14
N GLN A 157 2.72 -3.82 -25.41
CA GLN A 157 1.96 -4.80 -26.20
C GLN A 157 2.70 -6.14 -26.32
N LYS A 158 4.03 -6.09 -26.51
CA LYS A 158 4.86 -7.29 -26.51
C LYS A 158 4.80 -8.01 -25.15
N LEU A 159 4.87 -7.26 -24.05
CA LEU A 159 4.74 -7.83 -22.71
C LEU A 159 3.36 -8.48 -22.53
N ILE A 160 2.27 -7.80 -22.92
CA ILE A 160 0.91 -8.36 -22.87
C ILE A 160 0.83 -9.67 -23.66
N SER A 161 1.45 -9.72 -24.84
CA SER A 161 1.44 -10.93 -25.67
C SER A 161 2.14 -12.14 -25.04
N MET A 162 3.06 -11.90 -24.09
CA MET A 162 3.74 -12.96 -23.33
C MET A 162 2.96 -13.43 -22.10
N LEU A 163 1.99 -12.66 -21.63
CA LEU A 163 1.16 -13.05 -20.49
C LEU A 163 0.27 -14.25 -20.86
N PRO A 164 0.06 -15.21 -19.96
CA PRO A 164 -0.79 -16.37 -20.25
C PRO A 164 -2.21 -15.99 -20.70
N ARG A 165 -2.81 -14.98 -20.06
CA ARG A 165 -4.17 -14.50 -20.37
C ARG A 165 -4.21 -13.43 -21.48
N LYS A 166 -3.06 -13.00 -22.02
CA LYS A 166 -2.95 -11.99 -23.08
C LYS A 166 -3.65 -10.67 -22.75
N ARG A 167 -3.75 -10.34 -21.46
CA ARG A 167 -4.27 -9.07 -20.96
C ARG A 167 -3.59 -8.65 -19.68
N VAL A 168 -3.60 -7.37 -19.38
CA VAL A 168 -3.39 -6.82 -18.03
C VAL A 168 -4.71 -6.87 -17.24
N GLY A 169 -4.63 -6.81 -15.93
CA GLY A 169 -5.81 -6.69 -15.07
C GLY A 169 -6.34 -5.25 -15.06
N GLU A 170 -7.54 -5.09 -14.58
CA GLU A 170 -8.15 -3.80 -14.27
C GLU A 170 -8.24 -3.63 -12.75
N PRO A 171 -8.33 -2.40 -12.21
CA PRO A 171 -8.47 -2.19 -10.76
C PRO A 171 -9.57 -3.03 -10.12
N LYS A 172 -10.72 -3.19 -10.79
CA LYS A 172 -11.85 -4.02 -10.33
C LYS A 172 -11.50 -5.51 -10.17
N ASP A 173 -10.46 -6.01 -10.84
CA ASP A 173 -10.00 -7.40 -10.65
C ASP A 173 -9.47 -7.63 -9.22
N LEU A 174 -9.19 -6.55 -8.46
CA LEU A 174 -8.75 -6.60 -7.07
C LEU A 174 -9.87 -6.46 -6.04
N ASP A 175 -11.08 -6.07 -6.45
CA ASP A 175 -12.18 -5.74 -5.52
C ASP A 175 -12.51 -6.93 -4.60
N ALA A 176 -12.62 -8.13 -5.15
CA ALA A 176 -12.98 -9.31 -4.37
C ALA A 176 -11.95 -9.62 -3.26
N VAL A 177 -10.66 -9.53 -3.55
CA VAL A 177 -9.61 -9.77 -2.54
C VAL A 177 -9.54 -8.63 -1.53
N LEU A 178 -9.73 -7.39 -1.97
CA LEU A 178 -9.78 -6.24 -1.07
C LEU A 178 -10.95 -6.37 -0.09
N MET A 179 -12.15 -6.66 -0.58
CA MET A 179 -13.34 -6.86 0.25
C MET A 179 -13.23 -8.06 1.19
N MET A 180 -12.54 -9.12 0.79
CA MET A 180 -12.30 -10.29 1.66
C MET A 180 -11.37 -9.96 2.82
N LEU A 181 -10.42 -9.03 2.64
CA LEU A 181 -9.45 -8.64 3.66
C LEU A 181 -9.96 -7.48 4.53
N ALA A 182 -10.93 -6.73 4.06
CA ALA A 182 -11.60 -5.64 4.77
C ALA A 182 -12.68 -6.17 5.73
#